data_b931dfe99e44f2fbb2af3b8ed6d5e3c8
#
_entry.id   b931dfe99e44f2fbb2af3b8ed6d5e3c8
#
_cell.length_a   1.000
_cell.length_b   1.000
_cell.length_c   1.000
_cell.angle_alpha   90.00
_cell.angle_beta   90.00
_cell.angle_gamma   90.00
#
_symmetry.space_group_name_H-M   'P 1'
#
loop_
_entity.id
_entity.type
_entity.pdbx_description
1 polymer ?
#
loop_
_entity_poly.entity_id
_entity_poly.type
_entity_poly.pdbx_seq_one_letter_code
_entity_poly.pdbx_strand_id
1 'polypeptide(L)'
;MGRTFACSDLHGMYELYKKVCDFLQPDDTVYFLGDAIDRGPDSWGLFKEIINNPQWIFLKGNHEDMFANAIKEYYCNDERPGDAWYLSEYNGGGHTLADWMADGAYKDWVGVIDELPDLKTYYNNIGDAILLSHAGFTPNAFGVLDITNRELIWNRSHFNDTWADGNDDIYIIHGHTPVALI
;
A
#
# COMPACT_ATOMS: atom_id res chain seq x y z
N MET A 1 -9.49 1.49 -25.10
CA MET A 1 -9.47 2.12 -23.78
C MET A 1 -9.00 1.04 -22.83
N GLY A 2 -7.89 1.23 -22.16
CA GLY A 2 -7.31 0.25 -21.22
C GLY A 2 -8.25 -0.02 -20.06
N ARG A 3 -8.08 -1.17 -19.44
CA ARG A 3 -8.81 -1.54 -18.22
C ARG A 3 -8.10 -0.92 -17.01
N THR A 4 -8.80 -0.79 -15.91
CA THR A 4 -8.23 -0.31 -14.63
C THR A 4 -8.37 -1.42 -13.58
N PHE A 5 -7.28 -1.68 -12.87
CA PHE A 5 -7.19 -2.72 -11.84
C PHE A 5 -6.69 -2.15 -10.52
N ALA A 6 -7.07 -2.81 -9.44
CA ALA A 6 -6.46 -2.62 -8.12
C ALA A 6 -5.85 -3.94 -7.66
N CYS A 7 -4.65 -3.87 -7.07
CA CYS A 7 -3.93 -4.99 -6.46
C CYS A 7 -3.35 -4.53 -5.13
N SER A 8 -3.31 -5.37 -4.11
CA SER A 8 -2.82 -5.03 -2.78
C SER A 8 -2.05 -6.18 -2.14
N ASP A 9 -1.24 -5.86 -1.12
CA ASP A 9 -0.67 -6.83 -0.18
C ASP A 9 0.18 -7.93 -0.85
N LEU A 10 1.04 -7.56 -1.78
CA LEU A 10 1.93 -8.51 -2.48
C LEU A 10 3.04 -9.05 -1.59
N HIS A 11 3.49 -8.27 -0.60
CA HIS A 11 4.44 -8.73 0.42
C HIS A 11 5.62 -9.54 -0.13
N GLY A 12 6.37 -8.98 -1.08
CA GLY A 12 7.55 -9.64 -1.65
C GLY A 12 7.28 -10.94 -2.41
N MET A 13 6.03 -11.24 -2.74
CA MET A 13 5.65 -12.44 -3.48
C MET A 13 5.80 -12.22 -4.99
N TYR A 14 7.03 -12.18 -5.46
CA TYR A 14 7.38 -11.83 -6.83
C TYR A 14 6.72 -12.74 -7.88
N GLU A 15 6.57 -14.03 -7.61
CA GLU A 15 5.87 -14.94 -8.50
C GLU A 15 4.37 -14.64 -8.64
N LEU A 16 3.75 -14.08 -7.60
CA LEU A 16 2.37 -13.62 -7.68
C LEU A 16 2.28 -12.33 -8.52
N TYR A 17 3.20 -11.40 -8.30
CA TYR A 17 3.32 -10.18 -9.09
C TYR A 17 3.50 -10.48 -10.57
N LYS A 18 4.36 -11.43 -10.95
CA LYS A 18 4.51 -11.86 -12.36
C LYS A 18 3.20 -12.34 -12.97
N LYS A 19 2.40 -13.09 -12.23
CA LYS A 19 1.06 -13.52 -12.71
C LYS A 19 0.13 -12.34 -12.94
N VAL A 20 0.20 -11.29 -12.11
CA VAL A 20 -0.54 -10.05 -12.34
C VAL A 20 -0.05 -9.40 -13.64
N CYS A 21 1.26 -9.28 -13.83
CA CYS A 21 1.84 -8.70 -15.05
C CYS A 21 1.45 -9.48 -16.31
N ASP A 22 1.48 -10.81 -16.27
CA ASP A 22 1.10 -11.68 -17.40
C ASP A 22 -0.38 -11.52 -17.81
N PHE A 23 -1.22 -11.11 -16.88
CA PHE A 23 -2.64 -10.86 -17.12
C PHE A 23 -2.92 -9.49 -17.75
N LEU A 24 -2.04 -8.51 -17.53
CA LEU A 24 -2.22 -7.13 -17.97
C LEU A 24 -1.98 -6.95 -19.47
N GLN A 25 -2.65 -5.98 -20.05
CA GLN A 25 -2.43 -5.49 -21.41
C GLN A 25 -1.58 -4.20 -21.36
N PRO A 26 -0.91 -3.83 -22.45
CA PRO A 26 -0.02 -2.66 -22.46
C PRO A 26 -0.70 -1.30 -22.15
N ASP A 27 -2.01 -1.19 -22.33
CA ASP A 27 -2.78 0.02 -22.06
C ASP A 27 -3.57 -0.02 -20.75
N ASP A 28 -3.40 -1.09 -19.96
CA ASP A 28 -4.05 -1.20 -18.65
C ASP A 28 -3.37 -0.31 -17.60
N THR A 29 -4.16 0.25 -16.70
CA THR A 29 -3.69 0.99 -15.53
C THR A 29 -3.85 0.15 -14.28
N VAL A 30 -2.84 0.11 -13.42
CA VAL A 30 -2.89 -0.61 -12.14
C VAL A 30 -2.65 0.33 -10.99
N TYR A 31 -3.52 0.25 -9.99
CA TYR A 31 -3.33 0.83 -8.68
C TYR A 31 -2.86 -0.25 -7.72
N PHE A 32 -1.63 -0.14 -7.23
CA PHE A 32 -1.13 -0.97 -6.14
C PHE A 32 -1.44 -0.27 -4.82
N LEU A 33 -2.22 -0.93 -3.97
CA LEU A 33 -2.76 -0.32 -2.75
C LEU A 33 -1.86 -0.56 -1.53
N GLY A 34 -0.55 -0.56 -1.72
CA GLY A 34 0.42 -0.72 -0.65
C GLY A 34 0.78 -2.17 -0.30
N ASP A 35 1.67 -2.29 0.67
CA ASP A 35 2.20 -3.55 1.20
C ASP A 35 2.86 -4.43 0.12
N ALA A 36 3.75 -3.82 -0.65
CA ALA A 36 4.61 -4.56 -1.58
C ALA A 36 5.78 -5.25 -0.88
N ILE A 37 6.26 -4.67 0.22
CA ILE A 37 7.42 -5.13 0.99
C ILE A 37 7.04 -6.10 2.12
N ASP A 38 8.09 -6.65 2.74
CA ASP A 38 8.06 -7.54 3.90
C ASP A 38 7.50 -8.95 3.62
N ARG A 39 7.75 -9.89 4.54
CA ARG A 39 7.29 -11.28 4.55
C ARG A 39 7.88 -12.16 3.46
N GLY A 40 7.68 -11.83 2.20
CA GLY A 40 8.14 -12.61 1.06
C GLY A 40 9.62 -12.42 0.73
N PRO A 41 10.17 -13.27 -0.15
CA PRO A 41 11.62 -13.33 -0.39
C PRO A 41 12.17 -12.17 -1.22
N ASP A 42 11.35 -11.50 -2.03
CA ASP A 42 11.80 -10.49 -3.01
C ASP A 42 11.18 -9.10 -2.74
N SER A 43 11.10 -8.72 -1.47
CA SER A 43 10.38 -7.52 -1.01
C SER A 43 10.87 -6.23 -1.64
N TRP A 44 12.16 -5.93 -1.46
CA TRP A 44 12.73 -4.66 -1.92
C TRP A 44 12.82 -4.58 -3.46
N GLY A 45 13.16 -5.68 -4.11
CA GLY A 45 13.20 -5.77 -5.56
C GLY A 45 11.83 -5.53 -6.20
N LEU A 46 10.80 -6.17 -5.65
CA LEU A 46 9.42 -6.02 -6.09
C LEU A 46 8.93 -4.56 -5.95
N PHE A 47 9.15 -3.95 -4.79
CA PHE A 47 8.77 -2.56 -4.55
C PHE A 47 9.40 -1.62 -5.59
N LYS A 48 10.72 -1.74 -5.81
CA LYS A 48 11.42 -0.91 -6.82
C LYS A 48 10.87 -1.11 -8.23
N GLU A 49 10.54 -2.33 -8.61
CA GLU A 49 9.99 -2.62 -9.93
C GLU A 49 8.63 -1.94 -10.13
N ILE A 50 7.76 -2.02 -9.13
CA ILE A 50 6.43 -1.37 -9.19
C ILE A 50 6.57 0.15 -9.27
N ILE A 51 7.36 0.75 -8.40
CA ILE A 51 7.52 2.21 -8.32
C ILE A 51 8.14 2.80 -9.59
N ASN A 52 9.04 2.09 -10.23
CA ASN A 52 9.71 2.56 -11.44
C ASN A 52 8.86 2.38 -12.71
N ASN A 53 7.71 1.73 -12.64
CA ASN A 53 6.83 1.61 -13.79
C ASN A 53 5.90 2.84 -13.91
N PRO A 54 6.06 3.67 -14.96
CA PRO A 54 5.32 4.93 -15.09
C PRO A 54 3.82 4.75 -15.39
N GLN A 55 3.38 3.55 -15.70
CA GLN A 55 1.96 3.23 -15.98
C GLN A 55 1.21 2.84 -14.72
N TRP A 56 1.91 2.59 -13.61
CA TRP A 56 1.33 2.11 -12.38
C TRP A 56 1.29 3.21 -11.33
N ILE A 57 0.32 3.12 -10.46
CA ILE A 57 0.14 4.05 -9.36
C ILE A 57 0.24 3.24 -8.08
N PHE A 58 1.22 3.59 -7.24
CA PHE A 58 1.42 2.93 -5.96
C PHE A 58 0.96 3.83 -4.82
N LEU A 59 0.12 3.30 -3.94
CA LEU A 59 -0.31 3.93 -2.70
C LEU A 59 0.52 3.38 -1.54
N LYS A 60 0.72 4.19 -0.52
CA LYS A 60 1.43 3.76 0.69
C LYS A 60 0.61 2.75 1.49
N GLY A 61 1.24 1.64 1.85
CA GLY A 61 0.73 0.71 2.85
C GLY A 61 1.36 0.95 4.22
N ASN A 62 0.84 0.26 5.24
CA ASN A 62 1.40 0.38 6.57
C ASN A 62 2.80 -0.26 6.68
N HIS A 63 3.14 -1.23 5.85
CA HIS A 63 4.47 -1.81 5.81
C HIS A 63 5.50 -0.83 5.26
N GLU A 64 5.20 -0.08 4.20
CA GLU A 64 6.06 0.99 3.70
C GLU A 64 6.24 2.10 4.74
N ASP A 65 5.18 2.49 5.44
CA ASP A 65 5.26 3.50 6.51
C ASP A 65 6.13 3.04 7.68
N MET A 66 5.97 1.79 8.13
CA MET A 66 6.81 1.20 9.18
C MET A 66 8.29 1.15 8.77
N PHE A 67 8.57 0.74 7.54
CA PHE A 67 9.93 0.71 7.01
C PHE A 67 10.56 2.10 7.00
N ALA A 68 9.86 3.10 6.45
CA ALA A 68 10.36 4.47 6.40
C ALA A 68 10.63 5.04 7.80
N ASN A 69 9.74 4.76 8.76
CA ASN A 69 9.92 5.20 10.14
C ASN A 69 11.11 4.50 10.83
N ALA A 70 11.27 3.19 10.64
CA ALA A 70 12.41 2.44 11.18
C ALA A 70 13.75 2.98 10.64
N ILE A 71 13.82 3.35 9.36
CA ILE A 71 15.02 3.94 8.77
C ILE A 71 15.29 5.34 9.31
N LYS A 72 14.25 6.17 9.47
CA LYS A 72 14.40 7.51 10.07
C LYS A 72 14.93 7.43 11.51
N GLU A 73 14.41 6.53 12.32
CA GLU A 73 14.86 6.31 13.69
C GLU A 73 16.33 5.86 13.72
N TYR A 74 16.71 4.93 12.85
CA TYR A 74 18.09 4.48 12.73
C TYR A 74 19.08 5.61 12.45
N TYR A 75 18.74 6.50 11.50
CA TYR A 75 19.62 7.62 11.14
C TYR A 75 19.62 8.77 12.13
N CYS A 76 18.52 9.00 12.85
CA CYS A 76 18.41 10.10 13.79
C CYS A 76 18.98 9.79 15.16
N ASN A 77 18.93 8.54 15.60
CA ASN A 77 19.24 8.16 16.97
C ASN A 77 20.54 7.36 17.14
N ASP A 78 21.25 7.05 16.04
CA ASP A 78 22.45 6.19 16.05
C ASP A 78 22.19 4.79 16.67
N GLU A 79 20.92 4.42 16.80
CA GLU A 79 20.44 3.13 17.29
C GLU A 79 20.08 2.24 16.11
N ARG A 80 20.12 0.92 16.33
CA ARG A 80 19.62 -0.04 15.34
C ARG A 80 18.13 0.21 15.12
N PRO A 81 17.60 -0.02 13.91
CA PRO A 81 16.18 0.14 13.65
C PRO A 81 15.38 -0.46 14.79
N GLY A 82 14.86 0.41 15.65
CA GLY A 82 14.49 0.01 17.00
C GLY A 82 13.09 -0.55 17.11
N ASP A 83 12.35 -0.64 16.00
CA ASP A 83 11.06 -1.26 16.07
C ASP A 83 11.20 -2.79 16.02
N ALA A 84 11.38 -3.39 17.21
CA ALA A 84 11.41 -4.84 17.37
C ALA A 84 10.17 -5.52 16.79
N TRP A 85 9.05 -4.78 16.72
CA TRP A 85 7.83 -5.27 16.11
C TRP A 85 7.93 -5.31 14.58
N TYR A 86 8.45 -4.26 13.95
CA TYR A 86 8.69 -4.24 12.51
C TYR A 86 9.67 -5.33 12.06
N LEU A 87 10.76 -5.51 12.80
CA LEU A 87 11.80 -6.50 12.52
C LEU A 87 11.42 -7.93 12.93
N SER A 88 10.28 -8.12 13.59
CA SER A 88 9.81 -9.44 14.00
C SER A 88 9.58 -10.37 12.81
N GLU A 89 9.70 -11.67 13.02
CA GLU A 89 9.38 -12.68 12.01
C GLU A 89 7.94 -12.55 11.50
N TYR A 90 7.04 -12.05 12.34
CA TYR A 90 5.63 -11.83 11.98
C TYR A 90 5.47 -10.78 10.88
N ASN A 91 6.20 -9.68 10.95
CA ASN A 91 6.15 -8.61 9.95
C ASN A 91 7.13 -8.84 8.79
N GLY A 92 8.24 -9.55 9.02
CA GLY A 92 9.21 -9.91 7.99
C GLY A 92 10.10 -8.74 7.51
N GLY A 93 10.11 -7.61 8.22
CA GLY A 93 10.84 -6.40 7.82
C GLY A 93 12.36 -6.57 7.76
N GLY A 94 12.90 -7.57 8.45
CA GLY A 94 14.34 -7.86 8.43
C GLY A 94 14.89 -8.18 7.05
N HIS A 95 14.14 -8.86 6.20
CA HIS A 95 14.56 -9.16 4.82
C HIS A 95 14.57 -7.87 3.97
N THR A 96 13.51 -7.09 4.04
CA THR A 96 13.42 -5.81 3.34
C THR A 96 14.58 -4.88 3.70
N LEU A 97 14.91 -4.80 5.00
CA LEU A 97 16.02 -3.98 5.49
C LEU A 97 17.36 -4.47 4.96
N ALA A 98 17.60 -5.79 4.96
CA ALA A 98 18.84 -6.36 4.46
C ALA A 98 19.03 -6.10 2.95
N ASP A 99 17.98 -6.26 2.15
CA ASP A 99 18.01 -6.02 0.71
C ASP A 99 18.20 -4.53 0.39
N TRP A 100 17.54 -3.65 1.12
CA TRP A 100 17.71 -2.21 1.00
C TRP A 100 19.14 -1.77 1.36
N MET A 101 19.73 -2.33 2.41
CA MET A 101 21.12 -2.07 2.78
C MET A 101 22.09 -2.54 1.69
N ALA A 102 21.85 -3.70 1.12
CA ALA A 102 22.66 -4.24 0.01
C ALA A 102 22.58 -3.39 -1.27
N ASP A 103 21.46 -2.75 -1.51
CA ASP A 103 21.22 -1.86 -2.65
C ASP A 103 21.99 -0.53 -2.56
N GLY A 104 22.42 -0.12 -1.36
CA GLY A 104 23.26 1.06 -1.14
C GLY A 104 22.59 2.43 -1.33
N ALA A 105 21.29 2.46 -1.56
CA ALA A 105 20.51 3.67 -1.86
C ALA A 105 19.88 4.31 -0.60
N TYR A 106 20.65 4.48 0.44
CA TYR A 106 20.18 4.68 1.82
C TYR A 106 19.22 5.82 2.09
N LYS A 107 19.31 6.96 1.42
CA LYS A 107 18.54 8.15 1.81
C LYS A 107 17.39 8.49 0.89
N ASP A 108 17.54 8.22 -0.39
CA ASP A 108 16.59 8.73 -1.39
C ASP A 108 15.24 8.02 -1.32
N TRP A 109 15.22 6.74 -0.98
CA TRP A 109 14.00 5.94 -0.94
C TRP A 109 13.04 6.28 0.21
N VAL A 110 13.57 6.75 1.35
CA VAL A 110 12.70 7.22 2.44
C VAL A 110 11.86 8.40 1.99
N GLY A 111 12.47 9.35 1.28
CA GLY A 111 11.73 10.47 0.68
C GLY A 111 10.68 10.01 -0.34
N VAL A 112 11.02 9.05 -1.18
CA VAL A 112 10.07 8.45 -2.14
C VAL A 112 8.86 7.85 -1.42
N ILE A 113 9.08 7.07 -0.34
CA ILE A 113 8.00 6.46 0.43
C ILE A 113 7.14 7.51 1.14
N ASP A 114 7.76 8.56 1.69
CA ASP A 114 7.02 9.63 2.37
C ASP A 114 6.07 10.36 1.42
N GLU A 115 6.47 10.53 0.17
CA GLU A 115 5.69 11.19 -0.88
C GLU A 115 4.62 10.31 -1.53
N LEU A 116 4.58 9.01 -1.22
CA LEU A 116 3.54 8.12 -1.74
C LEU A 116 2.15 8.58 -1.29
N PRO A 117 1.17 8.58 -2.17
CA PRO A 117 -0.19 8.95 -1.80
C PRO A 117 -0.82 7.90 -0.90
N ASP A 118 -1.57 8.34 0.12
CA ASP A 118 -2.37 7.48 1.00
C ASP A 118 -3.78 7.24 0.44
N LEU A 119 -4.25 8.13 -0.44
CA LEU A 119 -5.57 8.09 -1.07
C LEU A 119 -5.49 8.49 -2.54
N LYS A 120 -6.23 7.80 -3.38
CA LYS A 120 -6.50 8.19 -4.76
C LYS A 120 -7.98 8.07 -5.06
N THR A 121 -8.46 8.94 -5.95
CA THR A 121 -9.81 8.86 -6.49
C THR A 121 -9.73 8.53 -7.97
N TYR A 122 -10.51 7.55 -8.40
CA TYR A 122 -10.72 7.19 -9.79
C TYR A 122 -12.22 7.35 -10.10
N TYR A 123 -12.55 7.89 -11.26
CA TYR A 123 -13.93 7.97 -11.73
C TYR A 123 -14.13 6.95 -12.85
N ASN A 124 -15.11 6.09 -12.70
CA ASN A 124 -15.45 5.12 -13.73
C ASN A 124 -16.19 5.79 -14.90
N ASN A 125 -16.49 5.02 -15.96
CA ASN A 125 -17.10 5.53 -17.18
C ASN A 125 -18.54 6.05 -17.03
N ILE A 126 -19.20 5.74 -15.91
CA ILE A 126 -20.57 6.19 -15.60
C ILE A 126 -20.58 7.32 -14.57
N GLY A 127 -19.42 7.71 -14.05
CA GLY A 127 -19.27 8.85 -13.18
C GLY A 127 -19.18 8.52 -11.70
N ASP A 128 -19.21 7.24 -11.31
CA ASP A 128 -19.05 6.84 -9.90
C ASP A 128 -17.63 7.13 -9.42
N ALA A 129 -17.52 7.60 -8.19
CA ALA A 129 -16.24 7.82 -7.52
C ALA A 129 -15.75 6.53 -6.85
N ILE A 130 -14.55 6.09 -7.23
CA ILE A 130 -13.87 4.96 -6.62
C ILE A 130 -12.70 5.51 -5.81
N LEU A 131 -12.78 5.37 -4.50
CA LEU A 131 -11.76 5.80 -3.55
C LEU A 131 -10.85 4.62 -3.23
N LEU A 132 -9.55 4.82 -3.43
CA LEU A 132 -8.53 3.79 -3.32
C LEU A 132 -7.59 4.16 -2.18
N SER A 133 -7.48 3.32 -1.16
CA SER A 133 -6.54 3.44 -0.05
C SER A 133 -6.06 2.07 0.38
N HIS A 134 -4.99 2.00 1.19
CA HIS A 134 -4.49 0.71 1.65
C HIS A 134 -5.47 0.01 2.61
N ALA A 135 -5.91 0.68 3.67
CA ALA A 135 -6.71 0.04 4.73
C ALA A 135 -8.21 0.38 4.70
N GLY A 136 -8.64 1.23 3.75
CA GLY A 136 -10.01 1.72 3.75
C GLY A 136 -10.27 2.76 4.85
N PHE A 137 -11.48 3.23 4.92
CA PHE A 137 -11.94 4.19 5.92
C PHE A 137 -13.46 4.17 6.03
N THR A 138 -13.99 4.69 7.14
CA THR A 138 -15.43 4.89 7.32
C THR A 138 -15.73 6.37 7.15
N PRO A 139 -16.47 6.79 6.11
CA PRO A 139 -16.90 8.17 5.99
C PRO A 139 -17.78 8.55 7.18
N ASN A 140 -17.64 9.78 7.65
CA ASN A 140 -18.55 10.25 8.68
C ASN A 140 -19.96 10.47 8.10
N ALA A 141 -20.97 10.58 8.99
CA ALA A 141 -22.38 10.72 8.62
C ALA A 141 -22.71 11.96 7.76
N PHE A 142 -21.75 12.85 7.55
CA PHE A 142 -21.90 14.06 6.74
C PHE A 142 -21.13 14.00 5.42
N GLY A 143 -20.52 12.85 5.09
CA GLY A 143 -19.71 12.70 3.88
C GLY A 143 -18.41 13.56 3.90
N VAL A 144 -18.06 14.13 5.04
CA VAL A 144 -16.81 14.90 5.19
C VAL A 144 -15.68 13.91 5.48
N LEU A 145 -14.67 13.95 4.63
CA LEU A 145 -13.44 13.17 4.80
C LEU A 145 -12.53 13.87 5.82
N ASP A 146 -12.87 13.78 7.10
CA ASP A 146 -11.93 14.13 8.19
C ASP A 146 -11.13 12.88 8.54
N ILE A 147 -10.30 12.43 7.57
CA ILE A 147 -9.58 11.17 7.65
C ILE A 147 -8.11 11.49 7.85
N THR A 148 -7.53 10.92 8.86
CA THR A 148 -6.08 10.99 9.06
C THR A 148 -5.36 10.03 8.12
N ASN A 149 -4.15 10.37 7.68
CA ASN A 149 -3.31 9.48 6.87
C ASN A 149 -3.12 8.12 7.54
N ARG A 150 -3.06 8.10 8.87
CA ARG A 150 -2.96 6.88 9.66
C ARG A 150 -4.17 5.96 9.48
N GLU A 151 -5.39 6.49 9.42
CA GLU A 151 -6.59 5.68 9.17
C GLU A 151 -6.56 5.04 7.79
N LEU A 152 -6.11 5.76 6.78
CA LEU A 152 -6.04 5.25 5.39
C LEU A 152 -5.12 4.03 5.23
N ILE A 153 -4.15 3.85 6.13
CA ILE A 153 -3.16 2.76 6.06
C ILE A 153 -3.25 1.74 7.22
N TRP A 154 -4.05 2.01 8.28
CA TRP A 154 -4.15 1.14 9.46
C TRP A 154 -5.56 0.74 9.88
N ASN A 155 -6.61 1.29 9.27
CA ASN A 155 -7.98 1.07 9.72
C ASN A 155 -8.42 -0.39 9.57
N ARG A 156 -9.12 -0.89 10.59
CA ARG A 156 -9.79 -2.20 10.59
C ARG A 156 -11.24 -2.12 11.09
N SER A 157 -11.70 -0.96 11.53
CA SER A 157 -13.02 -0.79 12.15
C SER A 157 -14.16 -0.80 11.13
N HIS A 158 -13.90 -0.36 9.90
CA HIS A 158 -14.91 -0.22 8.85
C HIS A 158 -15.59 -1.56 8.45
N PHE A 159 -14.99 -2.71 8.75
CA PHE A 159 -15.63 -4.01 8.52
C PHE A 159 -16.88 -4.25 9.38
N ASN A 160 -17.02 -3.51 10.48
CA ASN A 160 -18.16 -3.58 11.38
C ASN A 160 -19.19 -2.47 11.12
N ASP A 161 -18.86 -1.53 10.25
CA ASP A 161 -19.70 -0.38 9.97
C ASP A 161 -20.47 -0.66 8.69
N THR A 162 -21.79 -0.53 8.77
CA THR A 162 -22.60 -0.44 7.56
C THR A 162 -22.60 1.01 7.11
N TRP A 163 -22.27 1.25 5.88
CA TRP A 163 -22.55 2.53 5.23
C TRP A 163 -24.07 2.72 5.25
N ALA A 164 -24.52 3.39 6.30
CA ALA A 164 -25.90 3.82 6.37
C ALA A 164 -26.00 5.05 5.46
N ASP A 165 -26.96 5.00 4.56
CA ASP A 165 -27.48 6.09 3.76
C ASP A 165 -26.82 6.38 2.40
N GLY A 166 -26.98 5.43 1.47
CA GLY A 166 -27.44 5.79 0.13
C GLY A 166 -26.58 6.75 -0.68
N ASN A 167 -25.25 6.67 -0.61
CA ASN A 167 -24.44 7.28 -1.65
C ASN A 167 -24.03 6.14 -2.62
N ASP A 168 -24.98 5.77 -3.47
CA ASP A 168 -24.85 4.65 -4.40
C ASP A 168 -23.73 4.86 -5.45
N ASP A 169 -23.13 6.07 -5.50
CA ASP A 169 -22.16 6.49 -6.50
C ASP A 169 -20.70 6.53 -5.95
N ILE A 170 -20.47 6.06 -4.73
CA ILE A 170 -19.13 6.03 -4.11
C ILE A 170 -18.76 4.62 -3.68
N TYR A 171 -17.61 4.15 -4.13
CA TYR A 171 -17.04 2.85 -3.79
C TYR A 171 -15.69 3.03 -3.12
N ILE A 172 -15.39 2.21 -2.10
CA ILE A 172 -14.07 2.15 -1.48
C ILE A 172 -13.44 0.80 -1.80
N ILE A 173 -12.24 0.82 -2.38
CA ILE A 173 -11.45 -0.37 -2.65
C ILE A 173 -10.16 -0.30 -1.81
N HIS A 174 -9.89 -1.35 -1.06
CA HIS A 174 -8.75 -1.43 -0.16
C HIS A 174 -8.26 -2.88 0.02
N GLY A 175 -7.09 -3.03 0.65
CA GLY A 175 -6.47 -4.29 1.07
C GLY A 175 -6.34 -4.40 2.59
N HIS A 176 -5.11 -4.60 3.10
CA HIS A 176 -4.69 -4.57 4.49
C HIS A 176 -5.22 -5.70 5.38
N THR A 177 -6.50 -5.98 5.33
CA THR A 177 -7.14 -6.95 6.24
C THR A 177 -7.50 -8.22 5.50
N PRO A 178 -6.86 -9.36 5.82
CA PRO A 178 -7.25 -10.63 5.24
C PRO A 178 -8.70 -10.97 5.58
N VAL A 179 -9.48 -11.34 4.57
CA VAL A 179 -10.83 -11.85 4.75
C VAL A 179 -10.87 -13.33 4.36
N ALA A 180 -11.65 -14.13 5.09
CA ALA A 180 -11.87 -15.50 4.69
C ALA A 180 -12.65 -15.53 3.38
N LEU A 181 -12.21 -16.37 2.44
CA LEU A 181 -13.05 -16.69 1.28
C LEU A 181 -14.30 -17.43 1.81
N ILE A 182 -15.45 -16.86 1.55
CA ILE A 182 -16.76 -17.44 1.89
C ILE A 182 -17.20 -18.35 0.74
#